data_fc0cf61df132755a5c9e624f5eb6d12b
#
_entry.id   fc0cf61df132755a5c9e624f5eb6d12b
#
_cell.length_a   1.000
_cell.length_b   1.000
_cell.length_c   1.000
_cell.angle_alpha   90.00
_cell.angle_beta   90.00
_cell.angle_gamma   90.00
#
_symmetry.space_group_name_H-M   'P 1'
#
loop_
_entity.id
_entity.type
_entity.pdbx_description
1 polymer ?
#
loop_
_entity_poly.entity_id
_entity_poly.type
_entity_poly.pdbx_seq_one_letter_code
_entity_poly.pdbx_strand_id
1 'polypeptide(L)'
;MPTGTPWTGRAVRRGIRSVIVAIAAALTLTACGSLPTTGQVQPGLPAGDVATAPEFAFIPAGPQPGATPEEIVDGFIRAGTGAAGGWERAREFLAPSLRDEWDPTASVTVDIGEREFTSASEGQVSAALVRIATVDENGAYSLDEGTTTELPFRLAQQDDGEWRITEAPDGIVLARNVFPSIFHEYAVMYFDPTWTYLVPDVRWFATNAATRISRALLDGAPSPWLAESVVTAVPDSVHLEPAAVPVSSGVANVGLSSEALDLDAETLSRIQAQLDASLQTANISHADLFVETTPLEPEPAVTRSTSVVAQPLVLTDDGFGFLTGGEIAPIPGLSQLVVETQPAAVQVAPDRDFAAARLANGAVARLDADQGVLVTDTRSGLVDPSADPLGYVWSVPSAAPSAVQVSGADGAVRPVADAWTGATQLHAMSVSRDGTRIAAAVSAGGSNEVWVAGIVRDAQGLPVRLGEHERIASLPGESSSLSWLDDSTVGVLASGSGGGVSLFEVVVGGTMTTTDAPTTASTVSGVNSPAAVRLRTDDGLVYVRRGSSWAQTTQGVLVLATQQGRPR
;
A
#
# COMPACT_ATOMS: atom_id res chain seq x y z
N MET A 1 60.02 -67.10 56.49
CA MET A 1 59.04 -67.79 55.63
C MET A 1 57.67 -67.50 56.18
N PRO A 2 56.70 -67.01 55.44
CA PRO A 2 56.30 -67.18 54.07
C PRO A 2 55.88 -65.86 53.40
N THR A 3 55.86 -65.91 52.21
CA THR A 3 55.38 -65.34 50.97
C THR A 3 54.00 -64.63 50.98
N GLY A 4 53.95 -63.36 50.62
CA GLY A 4 52.72 -62.58 50.36
C GLY A 4 52.60 -62.21 48.92
N THR A 5 51.51 -62.53 48.26
CA THR A 5 51.14 -62.24 46.91
C THR A 5 50.52 -60.82 46.79
N PRO A 6 50.76 -60.01 45.72
CA PRO A 6 50.17 -58.69 45.55
C PRO A 6 48.79 -58.79 44.89
N TRP A 7 47.81 -58.15 45.48
CA TRP A 7 46.44 -57.99 44.93
C TRP A 7 46.35 -56.86 43.89
N THR A 8 45.75 -57.20 42.78
CA THR A 8 45.70 -56.39 41.55
C THR A 8 44.68 -55.27 41.62
N GLY A 9 45.14 -54.05 41.71
CA GLY A 9 44.32 -52.84 41.70
C GLY A 9 43.77 -52.40 40.31
N ARG A 10 43.58 -53.33 39.33
CA ARG A 10 43.12 -53.01 37.98
C ARG A 10 41.61 -53.21 37.75
N ALA A 11 40.93 -54.02 38.49
CA ALA A 11 39.50 -54.31 38.31
C ALA A 11 38.58 -53.21 38.85
N VAL A 12 38.93 -52.59 39.98
CA VAL A 12 38.12 -51.53 40.61
C VAL A 12 38.08 -50.23 39.76
N ARG A 13 39.17 -49.89 39.11
CA ARG A 13 39.22 -48.66 38.24
C ARG A 13 38.42 -48.80 36.96
N ARG A 14 38.15 -49.99 36.42
CA ARG A 14 37.28 -50.21 35.27
C ARG A 14 35.79 -50.12 35.63
N GLY A 15 35.41 -50.64 36.79
CA GLY A 15 34.03 -50.55 37.28
C GLY A 15 33.56 -49.10 37.53
N ILE A 16 34.43 -48.29 38.16
CA ILE A 16 34.13 -46.91 38.46
C ILE A 16 34.03 -46.06 37.18
N ARG A 17 34.84 -46.29 36.13
CA ARG A 17 34.75 -45.61 34.85
C ARG A 17 33.47 -46.00 34.09
N SER A 18 33.03 -47.20 34.12
CA SER A 18 31.79 -47.65 33.48
C SER A 18 30.56 -47.09 34.19
N VAL A 19 30.55 -46.94 35.51
CA VAL A 19 29.45 -46.30 36.27
C VAL A 19 29.40 -44.79 36.00
N ILE A 20 30.52 -44.11 35.90
CA ILE A 20 30.58 -42.68 35.59
C ILE A 20 30.08 -42.42 34.16
N VAL A 21 30.43 -43.25 33.17
CA VAL A 21 29.94 -43.15 31.80
C VAL A 21 28.44 -43.45 31.71
N ALA A 22 27.93 -44.43 32.48
CA ALA A 22 26.50 -44.71 32.54
C ALA A 22 25.69 -43.59 33.19
N ILE A 23 26.21 -42.94 34.24
CA ILE A 23 25.57 -41.77 34.88
C ILE A 23 25.62 -40.54 33.96
N ALA A 24 26.72 -40.32 33.25
CA ALA A 24 26.83 -39.21 32.25
C ALA A 24 25.87 -39.45 31.08
N ALA A 25 25.70 -40.66 30.57
CA ALA A 25 24.75 -41.01 29.52
C ALA A 25 23.28 -40.92 29.99
N ALA A 26 22.99 -41.21 31.26
CA ALA A 26 21.65 -41.03 31.84
C ALA A 26 21.27 -39.56 32.04
N LEU A 27 22.24 -38.67 32.32
CA LEU A 27 22.03 -37.21 32.46
C LEU A 27 21.83 -36.49 31.12
N THR A 28 22.30 -37.06 30.01
CA THR A 28 22.07 -36.47 28.66
C THR A 28 20.71 -36.86 28.05
N LEU A 29 20.01 -37.84 28.57
CA LEU A 29 18.70 -38.30 28.09
C LEU A 29 17.50 -37.58 28.76
N THR A 30 17.73 -36.73 29.77
CA THR A 30 16.68 -35.99 30.48
C THR A 30 16.56 -34.53 30.03
N ALA A 31 17.25 -34.11 28.96
CA ALA A 31 17.21 -32.73 28.41
C ALA A 31 16.11 -32.49 27.38
N CYS A 32 15.09 -33.39 27.28
CA CYS A 32 13.82 -33.02 26.63
C CYS A 32 12.92 -32.40 27.68
N GLY A 33 13.14 -31.12 27.98
CA GLY A 33 12.24 -30.31 28.77
C GLY A 33 10.89 -30.23 28.05
N SER A 34 9.89 -30.95 28.56
CA SER A 34 8.49 -30.73 28.19
C SER A 34 8.13 -29.26 28.47
N LEU A 35 7.74 -28.52 27.45
CA LEU A 35 7.04 -27.25 27.62
C LEU A 35 5.83 -27.50 28.54
N PRO A 36 5.61 -26.69 29.59
CA PRO A 36 4.44 -26.83 30.43
C PRO A 36 3.19 -26.55 29.60
N THR A 37 2.33 -27.55 29.46
CA THR A 37 1.05 -27.45 28.75
C THR A 37 -0.08 -26.87 29.63
N THR A 38 0.22 -26.48 30.86
CA THR A 38 -0.72 -25.88 31.82
C THR A 38 0.00 -24.77 32.58
N GLY A 39 -0.07 -23.55 32.06
CA GLY A 39 0.25 -22.30 32.74
C GLY A 39 -0.95 -21.38 32.65
N GLN A 40 -1.26 -20.64 33.71
CA GLN A 40 -2.19 -19.50 33.56
C GLN A 40 -1.67 -18.60 32.44
N VAL A 41 -2.50 -18.37 31.43
CA VAL A 41 -2.24 -17.32 30.42
C VAL A 41 -2.26 -16.00 31.20
N GLN A 42 -1.09 -15.50 31.55
CA GLN A 42 -0.98 -14.10 31.96
C GLN A 42 -1.24 -13.27 30.71
N PRO A 43 -2.15 -12.26 30.75
CA PRO A 43 -2.20 -11.29 29.68
C PRO A 43 -0.78 -10.77 29.50
N GLY A 44 -0.25 -10.81 28.28
CA GLY A 44 1.01 -10.15 27.95
C GLY A 44 0.95 -8.73 28.47
N LEU A 45 2.08 -8.19 28.89
CA LEU A 45 2.20 -6.75 29.15
C LEU A 45 1.46 -6.04 28.01
N PRO A 46 0.64 -5.00 28.29
CA PRO A 46 0.15 -4.12 27.24
C PRO A 46 1.36 -3.84 26.35
N ALA A 47 1.20 -3.91 25.03
CA ALA A 47 2.24 -3.46 24.13
C ALA A 47 2.60 -2.06 24.62
N GLY A 48 3.64 -2.00 25.43
CA GLY A 48 4.18 -0.73 25.88
C GLY A 48 4.59 -0.03 24.62
N ASP A 49 4.46 1.28 24.64
CA ASP A 49 4.80 2.21 23.59
C ASP A 49 5.71 1.52 22.60
N VAL A 50 5.22 1.27 21.38
CA VAL A 50 6.10 0.89 20.28
C VAL A 50 7.03 2.08 20.23
N ALA A 51 8.18 1.95 20.90
CA ALA A 51 9.24 2.92 20.77
C ALA A 51 9.39 3.05 19.26
N THR A 52 9.00 4.18 18.73
CA THR A 52 9.24 4.57 17.35
C THR A 52 10.68 4.13 17.12
N ALA A 53 10.90 3.16 16.23
CA ALA A 53 12.25 2.66 15.97
C ALA A 53 13.09 3.90 15.80
N PRO A 54 14.25 4.03 16.50
CA PRO A 54 15.00 5.26 16.48
C PRO A 54 15.19 5.61 15.01
N GLU A 55 14.59 6.72 14.60
CA GLU A 55 14.72 7.24 13.25
C GLU A 55 16.23 7.41 13.06
N PHE A 56 16.85 6.52 12.28
CA PHE A 56 18.26 6.61 11.97
C PHE A 56 18.40 7.87 11.13
N ALA A 57 18.62 9.01 11.80
CA ALA A 57 18.90 10.25 11.12
C ALA A 57 20.20 10.06 10.35
N PHE A 58 20.11 9.88 9.05
CA PHE A 58 21.26 9.88 8.16
C PHE A 58 21.83 11.31 8.19
N ILE A 59 23.02 11.48 8.75
CA ILE A 59 23.70 12.79 8.77
C ILE A 59 24.70 12.79 7.61
N PRO A 60 24.36 13.40 6.47
CA PRO A 60 25.29 13.49 5.35
C PRO A 60 26.48 14.39 5.68
N ALA A 61 27.57 14.22 4.95
CA ALA A 61 28.76 15.08 5.08
C ALA A 61 28.44 16.49 4.57
N GLY A 62 29.00 17.52 5.22
CA GLY A 62 28.97 18.89 4.72
C GLY A 62 29.99 19.14 3.61
N PRO A 63 30.05 20.38 3.05
CA PRO A 63 31.02 20.75 2.00
C PRO A 63 32.43 20.58 2.49
N GLN A 64 33.29 19.99 1.63
CA GLN A 64 34.70 19.76 1.95
C GLN A 64 35.54 20.95 1.51
N PRO A 65 36.60 21.34 2.28
CA PRO A 65 37.51 22.41 1.89
C PRO A 65 38.18 22.11 0.54
N GLY A 66 38.21 23.10 -0.37
CA GLY A 66 38.83 23.00 -1.68
C GLY A 66 38.06 22.14 -2.69
N ALA A 67 36.79 21.77 -2.41
CA ALA A 67 35.95 21.01 -3.32
C ALA A 67 35.67 21.77 -4.62
N THR A 68 35.65 21.06 -5.75
CA THR A 68 35.29 21.61 -7.07
C THR A 68 33.80 21.95 -7.15
N PRO A 69 33.37 22.78 -8.11
CA PRO A 69 31.96 23.08 -8.30
C PRO A 69 31.07 21.82 -8.45
N GLU A 70 31.55 20.80 -9.19
CA GLU A 70 30.82 19.53 -9.37
C GLU A 70 30.73 18.75 -8.05
N GLU A 71 31.78 18.71 -7.25
CA GLU A 71 31.81 18.07 -5.94
C GLU A 71 30.87 18.77 -4.94
N ILE A 72 30.74 20.09 -5.03
CA ILE A 72 29.78 20.87 -4.23
C ILE A 72 28.33 20.52 -4.62
N VAL A 73 28.02 20.43 -5.92
CA VAL A 73 26.66 20.07 -6.39
C VAL A 73 26.34 18.60 -6.05
N ASP A 74 27.26 17.66 -6.25
CA ASP A 74 27.07 16.26 -5.86
C ASP A 74 26.85 16.13 -4.33
N GLY A 75 27.67 16.84 -3.55
CA GLY A 75 27.53 16.91 -2.08
C GLY A 75 26.17 17.48 -1.64
N PHE A 76 25.70 18.56 -2.29
CA PHE A 76 24.40 19.15 -2.05
C PHE A 76 23.26 18.16 -2.30
N ILE A 77 23.27 17.48 -3.46
CA ILE A 77 22.27 16.48 -3.81
C ILE A 77 22.29 15.32 -2.80
N ARG A 78 23.46 14.81 -2.43
CA ARG A 78 23.57 13.76 -1.40
C ARG A 78 23.09 14.23 -0.02
N ALA A 79 23.30 15.50 0.31
CA ALA A 79 22.82 16.08 1.56
C ALA A 79 21.28 16.17 1.63
N GLY A 80 20.58 16.06 0.51
CA GLY A 80 19.12 15.89 0.43
C GLY A 80 18.58 14.69 1.20
N THR A 81 19.42 13.68 1.52
CA THR A 81 19.02 12.54 2.37
C THR A 81 18.88 12.90 3.85
N GLY A 82 19.38 14.05 4.29
CA GLY A 82 19.35 14.52 5.68
C GLY A 82 18.17 15.44 5.96
N ALA A 83 16.96 14.91 6.08
CA ALA A 83 15.74 15.70 6.32
C ALA A 83 15.69 16.39 7.70
N ALA A 84 16.46 15.89 8.68
CA ALA A 84 16.51 16.44 10.03
C ALA A 84 16.94 17.93 10.04
N GLY A 85 16.34 18.74 10.94
CA GLY A 85 16.63 20.16 11.05
C GLY A 85 16.26 20.98 9.81
N GLY A 86 15.33 20.51 8.95
CA GLY A 86 14.94 21.23 7.74
C GLY A 86 16.03 21.24 6.67
N TRP A 87 16.74 20.12 6.49
CA TRP A 87 17.86 19.96 5.56
C TRP A 87 19.06 20.89 5.84
N GLU A 88 19.35 21.11 7.12
CA GLU A 88 20.43 22.00 7.55
C GLU A 88 21.77 21.67 6.85
N ARG A 89 22.11 20.37 6.66
CA ARG A 89 23.33 19.96 5.97
C ARG A 89 23.34 20.33 4.48
N ALA A 90 22.22 20.24 3.78
CA ALA A 90 22.14 20.68 2.39
C ALA A 90 22.33 22.21 2.29
N ARG A 91 21.75 22.96 3.25
CA ARG A 91 21.91 24.42 3.30
C ARG A 91 23.36 24.89 3.50
N GLU A 92 24.26 24.08 4.07
CA GLU A 92 25.68 24.42 4.18
C GLU A 92 26.39 24.55 2.82
N PHE A 93 25.88 23.90 1.77
CA PHE A 93 26.38 23.99 0.39
C PHE A 93 25.93 25.28 -0.33
N LEU A 94 24.92 25.96 0.21
CA LEU A 94 24.33 27.15 -0.39
C LEU A 94 25.08 28.41 0.08
N ALA A 95 25.13 29.41 -0.79
CA ALA A 95 25.55 30.75 -0.43
C ALA A 95 24.61 31.35 0.62
N PRO A 96 25.07 32.27 1.49
CA PRO A 96 24.24 32.85 2.55
C PRO A 96 22.90 33.45 2.04
N SER A 97 22.89 34.06 0.85
CA SER A 97 21.70 34.64 0.23
C SER A 97 20.66 33.60 -0.17
N LEU A 98 21.07 32.38 -0.53
CA LEU A 98 20.14 31.34 -0.99
C LEU A 98 19.65 30.44 0.16
N ARG A 99 20.33 30.41 1.29
CA ARG A 99 20.04 29.47 2.40
C ARG A 99 18.62 29.57 2.93
N ASP A 100 18.10 30.80 3.05
CA ASP A 100 16.76 31.06 3.58
C ASP A 100 15.68 31.06 2.51
N GLU A 101 16.06 31.25 1.23
CA GLU A 101 15.16 31.29 0.09
C GLU A 101 14.86 29.89 -0.47
N TRP A 102 15.85 28.97 -0.46
CA TRP A 102 15.69 27.63 -1.00
C TRP A 102 14.69 26.78 -0.17
N ASP A 103 13.65 26.29 -0.86
CA ASP A 103 12.63 25.42 -0.26
C ASP A 103 12.86 23.93 -0.59
N PRO A 104 13.40 23.14 0.35
CA PRO A 104 13.58 21.70 0.17
C PRO A 104 12.28 20.91 0.11
N THR A 105 11.15 21.51 0.51
CA THR A 105 9.85 20.83 0.59
C THR A 105 8.97 21.09 -0.62
N ALA A 106 9.39 21.93 -1.56
CA ALA A 106 8.64 22.28 -2.76
C ALA A 106 8.43 21.06 -3.68
N SER A 107 9.42 20.16 -3.77
CA SER A 107 9.29 18.93 -4.55
C SER A 107 10.35 17.90 -4.18
N VAL A 108 10.10 16.64 -4.56
CA VAL A 108 11.12 15.58 -4.55
C VAL A 108 11.23 15.00 -5.96
N THR A 109 12.42 15.05 -6.53
CA THR A 109 12.75 14.32 -7.74
C THR A 109 13.29 12.95 -7.36
N VAL A 110 12.62 11.86 -7.79
CA VAL A 110 13.08 10.48 -7.58
C VAL A 110 13.74 9.99 -8.86
N ASP A 111 15.02 9.57 -8.77
CA ASP A 111 15.81 9.13 -9.91
C ASP A 111 16.31 7.68 -9.78
N ILE A 112 16.96 7.17 -10.82
CA ILE A 112 17.55 5.81 -10.80
C ILE A 112 18.82 5.71 -9.96
N GLY A 113 19.37 6.85 -9.49
CA GLY A 113 20.60 6.94 -8.68
C GLY A 113 21.87 7.17 -9.48
N GLU A 114 21.83 7.15 -10.81
CA GLU A 114 22.96 7.48 -11.70
C GLU A 114 22.84 8.94 -12.13
N ARG A 115 23.91 9.71 -11.93
CA ARG A 115 23.92 11.16 -12.18
C ARG A 115 25.23 11.55 -12.87
N GLU A 116 25.14 12.38 -13.89
CA GLU A 116 26.28 12.94 -14.60
C GLU A 116 26.36 14.45 -14.34
N PHE A 117 27.56 14.94 -13.97
CA PHE A 117 27.80 16.35 -13.71
C PHE A 117 28.65 16.93 -14.83
N THR A 118 28.21 18.03 -15.42
CA THR A 118 28.91 18.73 -16.50
C THR A 118 29.04 20.21 -16.17
N SER A 119 30.24 20.77 -16.40
CA SER A 119 30.50 22.19 -16.28
C SER A 119 30.55 22.84 -17.67
N ALA A 120 29.59 23.71 -17.95
CA ALA A 120 29.55 24.49 -19.20
C ALA A 120 30.50 25.68 -19.17
N SER A 121 30.73 26.29 -18.00
CA SER A 121 31.65 27.38 -17.74
C SER A 121 32.01 27.43 -16.26
N GLU A 122 32.96 28.26 -15.87
CA GLU A 122 33.33 28.42 -14.46
C GLU A 122 32.12 28.82 -13.61
N GLY A 123 31.80 28.02 -12.56
CA GLY A 123 30.69 28.25 -11.67
C GLY A 123 29.28 27.86 -12.25
N GLN A 124 29.21 27.20 -13.40
CA GLN A 124 27.96 26.65 -13.96
C GLN A 124 28.07 25.14 -14.06
N VAL A 125 27.26 24.43 -13.28
CA VAL A 125 27.19 22.96 -13.26
C VAL A 125 25.76 22.52 -13.59
N SER A 126 25.63 21.54 -14.48
CA SER A 126 24.37 20.82 -14.75
C SER A 126 24.49 19.39 -14.24
N ALA A 127 23.48 18.94 -13.50
CA ALA A 127 23.34 17.54 -13.09
C ALA A 127 22.27 16.86 -13.98
N ALA A 128 22.71 15.93 -14.83
CA ALA A 128 21.81 15.10 -15.65
C ALA A 128 21.47 13.82 -14.88
N LEU A 129 20.17 13.50 -14.82
CA LEU A 129 19.63 12.35 -14.13
C LEU A 129 18.41 11.78 -14.86
N VAL A 130 18.09 10.49 -14.65
CA VAL A 130 16.89 9.86 -15.18
C VAL A 130 15.81 9.89 -14.10
N ARG A 131 14.83 10.78 -14.28
CA ARG A 131 13.70 10.95 -13.35
C ARG A 131 12.67 9.85 -13.62
N ILE A 132 12.26 9.16 -12.55
CA ILE A 132 11.25 8.08 -12.60
C ILE A 132 9.98 8.42 -11.83
N ALA A 133 10.04 9.39 -10.93
CA ALA A 133 8.88 9.90 -10.23
C ALA A 133 9.15 11.29 -9.64
N THR A 134 8.08 11.97 -9.26
CA THR A 134 8.11 13.22 -8.49
C THR A 134 7.16 13.13 -7.31
N VAL A 135 7.47 13.87 -6.24
CA VAL A 135 6.53 14.14 -5.15
C VAL A 135 6.34 15.63 -5.07
N ASP A 136 5.12 16.11 -5.07
CA ASP A 136 4.80 17.52 -4.97
C ASP A 136 4.88 18.06 -3.53
N GLU A 137 4.64 19.35 -3.33
CA GLU A 137 4.62 20.01 -2.01
C GLU A 137 3.56 19.43 -1.05
N ASN A 138 2.49 18.82 -1.59
CA ASN A 138 1.42 18.18 -0.84
C ASN A 138 1.67 16.68 -0.58
N GLY A 139 2.84 16.17 -0.99
CA GLY A 139 3.24 14.79 -0.80
C GLY A 139 2.64 13.81 -1.82
N ALA A 140 1.98 14.28 -2.89
CA ALA A 140 1.45 13.40 -3.93
C ALA A 140 2.56 12.86 -4.82
N TYR A 141 2.65 11.55 -4.92
CA TYR A 141 3.64 10.83 -5.73
C TYR A 141 3.07 10.55 -7.12
N SER A 142 3.79 10.96 -8.16
CA SER A 142 3.44 10.73 -9.56
C SER A 142 4.59 10.07 -10.30
N LEU A 143 4.28 9.02 -11.08
CA LEU A 143 5.26 8.34 -11.93
C LEU A 143 5.64 9.20 -13.14
N ASP A 144 6.93 9.18 -13.49
CA ASP A 144 7.48 9.73 -14.72
C ASP A 144 7.80 8.61 -15.73
N GLU A 145 8.05 8.97 -16.98
CA GLU A 145 8.38 8.03 -18.06
C GLU A 145 9.86 7.61 -18.08
N GLY A 146 10.64 7.99 -17.08
CA GLY A 146 12.09 7.75 -17.08
C GLY A 146 12.82 8.71 -18.01
N THR A 147 12.42 9.98 -18.02
CA THR A 147 13.02 11.02 -18.86
C THR A 147 14.33 11.54 -18.27
N THR A 148 15.31 11.74 -19.15
CA THR A 148 16.53 12.46 -18.74
C THR A 148 16.19 13.92 -18.47
N THR A 149 16.50 14.36 -17.25
CA THR A 149 16.27 15.73 -16.77
C THR A 149 17.59 16.36 -16.39
N GLU A 150 17.79 17.61 -16.78
CA GLU A 150 18.95 18.41 -16.40
C GLU A 150 18.56 19.41 -15.31
N LEU A 151 19.30 19.42 -14.22
CA LEU A 151 19.15 20.38 -13.12
C LEU A 151 20.32 21.36 -13.17
N PRO A 152 20.06 22.66 -13.46
CA PRO A 152 21.08 23.68 -13.52
C PRO A 152 21.42 24.23 -12.14
N PHE A 153 22.71 24.46 -11.89
CA PHE A 153 23.25 25.10 -10.69
C PHE A 153 24.21 26.21 -11.06
N ARG A 154 24.20 27.30 -10.29
CA ARG A 154 25.23 28.32 -10.34
C ARG A 154 25.97 28.42 -9.03
N LEU A 155 27.28 28.58 -9.11
CA LEU A 155 28.14 28.64 -7.96
C LEU A 155 29.06 29.88 -8.06
N ALA A 156 29.42 30.41 -6.91
CA ALA A 156 30.42 31.44 -6.80
C ALA A 156 31.39 31.14 -5.67
N GLN A 157 32.66 31.54 -5.83
CA GLN A 157 33.62 31.52 -4.72
C GLN A 157 33.24 32.60 -3.71
N GLN A 158 33.25 32.24 -2.43
CA GLN A 158 33.04 33.15 -1.32
C GLN A 158 34.37 33.83 -0.93
N ASP A 159 34.32 34.74 0.04
CA ASP A 159 35.49 35.49 0.53
C ASP A 159 36.61 34.58 1.10
N ASP A 160 36.25 33.37 1.54
CA ASP A 160 37.16 32.32 2.02
C ASP A 160 37.79 31.48 0.88
N GLY A 161 37.44 31.75 -0.37
CA GLY A 161 37.86 31.01 -1.55
C GLY A 161 37.12 29.71 -1.82
N GLU A 162 36.12 29.35 -0.99
CA GLU A 162 35.35 28.14 -1.14
C GLU A 162 34.13 28.35 -2.07
N TRP A 163 33.79 27.31 -2.87
CA TRP A 163 32.64 27.35 -3.74
C TRP A 163 31.33 27.13 -2.96
N ARG A 164 30.29 27.94 -3.26
CA ARG A 164 28.94 27.76 -2.75
C ARG A 164 27.93 27.99 -3.87
N ILE A 165 26.80 27.25 -3.79
CA ILE A 165 25.70 27.36 -4.76
C ILE A 165 24.96 28.67 -4.52
N THR A 166 24.84 29.48 -5.57
CA THR A 166 24.12 30.77 -5.57
C THR A 166 22.74 30.68 -6.26
N GLU A 167 22.53 29.66 -7.12
CA GLU A 167 21.23 29.34 -7.72
C GLU A 167 21.10 27.82 -7.77
N ALA A 168 19.96 27.29 -7.30
CA ALA A 168 19.59 25.89 -7.36
C ALA A 168 18.08 25.75 -7.59
N PRO A 169 17.58 24.68 -8.20
CA PRO A 169 16.17 24.36 -8.16
C PRO A 169 15.70 24.13 -6.72
N ASP A 170 14.45 24.52 -6.43
CA ASP A 170 13.78 24.14 -5.19
C ASP A 170 13.50 22.63 -5.14
N GLY A 171 13.37 22.09 -3.91
CA GLY A 171 13.18 20.67 -3.69
C GLY A 171 14.49 19.90 -3.55
N ILE A 172 14.36 18.58 -3.48
CA ILE A 172 15.48 17.64 -3.28
C ILE A 172 15.47 16.53 -4.34
N VAL A 173 16.61 15.85 -4.48
CA VAL A 173 16.78 14.71 -5.39
C VAL A 173 17.17 13.47 -4.60
N LEU A 174 16.41 12.41 -4.73
CA LEU A 174 16.65 11.13 -4.05
C LEU A 174 16.68 9.97 -5.05
N ALA A 175 17.62 9.05 -4.86
CA ALA A 175 17.59 7.80 -5.60
C ALA A 175 16.40 6.93 -5.13
N ARG A 176 15.77 6.18 -6.05
CA ARG A 176 14.58 5.37 -5.76
C ARG A 176 14.76 4.37 -4.61
N ASN A 177 15.97 3.83 -4.44
CA ASN A 177 16.29 2.90 -3.36
C ASN A 177 16.50 3.58 -2.00
N VAL A 178 16.68 4.91 -1.99
CA VAL A 178 16.86 5.74 -0.79
C VAL A 178 15.54 6.42 -0.40
N PHE A 179 14.71 6.78 -1.38
CA PHE A 179 13.45 7.51 -1.18
C PHE A 179 12.59 6.93 -0.04
N PRO A 180 12.26 5.61 0.02
CA PRO A 180 11.38 5.07 1.07
C PRO A 180 12.01 5.06 2.48
N SER A 181 13.31 5.31 2.59
CA SER A 181 13.99 5.42 3.89
C SER A 181 13.98 6.85 4.45
N ILE A 182 13.65 7.83 3.63
CA ILE A 182 13.60 9.26 3.99
C ILE A 182 12.16 9.76 4.01
N PHE A 183 11.37 9.40 3.00
CA PHE A 183 9.95 9.72 2.90
C PHE A 183 9.12 8.50 3.28
N HIS A 184 8.17 8.70 4.17
CA HIS A 184 7.28 7.65 4.65
C HIS A 184 5.89 7.83 4.08
N GLU A 185 5.24 6.70 3.83
CA GLU A 185 3.88 6.64 3.31
C GLU A 185 2.87 6.95 4.42
N TYR A 186 1.94 7.85 4.11
CA TYR A 186 0.78 8.17 4.93
C TYR A 186 -0.45 8.22 4.03
N ALA A 187 -1.66 8.18 4.62
CA ALA A 187 -2.89 8.38 3.88
C ALA A 187 -3.68 9.54 4.46
N VAL A 188 -4.12 10.43 3.58
CA VAL A 188 -5.15 11.43 3.89
C VAL A 188 -6.49 10.81 3.57
N MET A 189 -7.38 10.71 4.56
CA MET A 189 -8.65 10.01 4.40
C MET A 189 -9.77 10.95 3.98
N TYR A 190 -10.40 10.62 2.87
CA TYR A 190 -11.62 11.26 2.37
C TYR A 190 -12.81 10.33 2.57
N PHE A 191 -14.04 10.81 2.40
CA PHE A 191 -15.21 9.95 2.38
C PHE A 191 -15.59 9.56 0.95
N ASP A 192 -16.22 8.38 0.81
CA ASP A 192 -17.02 8.08 -0.37
C ASP A 192 -18.25 9.00 -0.41
N PRO A 193 -18.88 9.23 -1.57
CA PRO A 193 -20.02 10.15 -1.69
C PRO A 193 -21.25 9.80 -0.84
N THR A 194 -21.31 8.55 -0.30
CA THR A 194 -22.40 8.10 0.59
C THR A 194 -22.07 8.30 2.07
N TRP A 195 -20.89 8.82 2.42
CA TRP A 195 -20.39 8.99 3.78
C TRP A 195 -20.28 7.68 4.57
N THR A 196 -20.12 6.57 3.87
CA THR A 196 -20.09 5.22 4.45
C THR A 196 -18.67 4.72 4.68
N TYR A 197 -17.76 4.98 3.74
CA TYR A 197 -16.38 4.50 3.76
C TYR A 197 -15.38 5.65 3.81
N LEU A 198 -14.24 5.39 4.44
CA LEU A 198 -13.06 6.24 4.29
C LEU A 198 -12.17 5.70 3.17
N VAL A 199 -11.70 6.62 2.34
CA VAL A 199 -10.93 6.38 1.12
C VAL A 199 -9.56 6.98 1.28
N PRO A 200 -8.47 6.20 1.24
CA PRO A 200 -7.13 6.72 1.37
C PRO A 200 -6.65 7.39 0.08
N ASP A 201 -6.06 8.55 0.24
CA ASP A 201 -5.24 9.26 -0.73
C ASP A 201 -3.80 9.29 -0.19
N VAL A 202 -2.91 8.50 -0.79
CA VAL A 202 -1.54 8.29 -0.28
C VAL A 202 -0.69 9.53 -0.49
N ARG A 203 0.04 9.90 0.58
CA ARG A 203 0.96 11.05 0.61
C ARG A 203 2.30 10.64 1.24
N TRP A 204 3.37 11.30 0.82
CA TRP A 204 4.73 11.01 1.25
C TRP A 204 5.35 12.21 1.95
N PHE A 205 5.72 12.03 3.21
CA PHE A 205 6.34 13.09 4.01
C PHE A 205 7.59 12.57 4.71
N ALA A 206 8.66 13.38 4.77
CA ALA A 206 9.90 13.03 5.44
C ALA A 206 9.86 13.32 6.94
N THR A 207 9.20 14.40 7.36
CA THR A 207 9.19 14.87 8.75
C THR A 207 7.85 15.54 9.09
N ASN A 208 7.57 15.72 10.40
CA ASN A 208 6.39 16.42 10.89
C ASN A 208 5.07 15.84 10.36
N ALA A 209 4.95 14.49 10.33
CA ALA A 209 3.81 13.79 9.75
C ALA A 209 2.46 14.33 10.22
N ALA A 210 2.25 14.54 11.54
CA ALA A 210 1.01 15.06 12.06
C ALA A 210 0.61 16.40 11.42
N THR A 211 1.55 17.35 11.36
CA THR A 211 1.31 18.67 10.75
C THR A 211 1.05 18.56 9.26
N ARG A 212 1.82 17.72 8.55
CA ARG A 212 1.69 17.56 7.09
C ARG A 212 0.38 16.88 6.70
N ILE A 213 -0.01 15.82 7.39
CA ILE A 213 -1.29 15.12 7.19
C ILE A 213 -2.46 16.05 7.48
N SER A 214 -2.45 16.73 8.63
CA SER A 214 -3.53 17.65 9.00
C SER A 214 -3.66 18.80 8.00
N ARG A 215 -2.55 19.37 7.54
CA ARG A 215 -2.56 20.42 6.51
C ARG A 215 -3.08 19.89 5.17
N ALA A 216 -2.65 18.71 4.72
CA ALA A 216 -3.12 18.12 3.48
C ALA A 216 -4.63 17.87 3.49
N LEU A 217 -5.21 17.54 4.66
CA LEU A 217 -6.66 17.34 4.82
C LEU A 217 -7.43 18.65 4.96
N LEU A 218 -6.94 19.59 5.78
CA LEU A 218 -7.68 20.80 6.15
C LEU A 218 -7.51 21.94 5.12
N ASP A 219 -6.32 22.09 4.56
CA ASP A 219 -5.96 23.18 3.67
C ASP A 219 -5.73 22.70 2.20
N GLY A 220 -5.67 21.38 2.00
CA GLY A 220 -5.38 20.76 0.71
C GLY A 220 -6.63 20.24 0.00
N ALA A 221 -6.39 19.46 -1.05
CA ALA A 221 -7.42 18.79 -1.85
C ALA A 221 -7.03 17.35 -2.13
N PRO A 222 -8.00 16.47 -2.46
CA PRO A 222 -7.73 15.13 -2.98
C PRO A 222 -6.85 15.19 -4.23
N SER A 223 -6.09 14.13 -4.47
CA SER A 223 -5.35 13.96 -5.73
C SER A 223 -6.28 14.14 -6.93
N PRO A 224 -5.85 14.81 -8.02
CA PRO A 224 -6.72 15.19 -9.14
C PRO A 224 -7.52 14.01 -9.72
N TRP A 225 -6.89 12.83 -9.86
CA TRP A 225 -7.54 11.63 -10.38
C TRP A 225 -8.64 11.07 -9.45
N LEU A 226 -8.59 11.39 -8.13
CA LEU A 226 -9.52 10.92 -7.10
C LEU A 226 -10.62 11.94 -6.78
N ALA A 227 -10.37 13.21 -7.03
CA ALA A 227 -11.17 14.34 -6.53
C ALA A 227 -12.66 14.25 -6.88
N GLU A 228 -13.03 13.71 -8.04
CA GLU A 228 -14.42 13.61 -8.47
C GLU A 228 -15.18 12.41 -7.86
N SER A 229 -14.48 11.50 -7.21
CA SER A 229 -15.05 10.26 -6.64
C SER A 229 -15.11 10.24 -5.12
N VAL A 230 -14.60 11.27 -4.46
CA VAL A 230 -14.60 11.41 -2.99
C VAL A 230 -15.15 12.75 -2.56
N VAL A 231 -15.47 12.85 -1.27
CA VAL A 231 -15.90 14.10 -0.64
C VAL A 231 -15.13 14.32 0.66
N THR A 232 -14.99 15.58 1.06
CA THR A 232 -14.45 15.95 2.36
C THR A 232 -15.54 16.56 3.24
N ALA A 233 -15.44 16.35 4.56
CA ALA A 233 -16.28 17.03 5.51
C ALA A 233 -15.76 18.44 5.87
N VAL A 234 -14.51 18.74 5.51
CA VAL A 234 -13.87 20.02 5.80
C VAL A 234 -14.38 21.09 4.82
N PRO A 235 -15.09 22.12 5.29
CA PRO A 235 -15.49 23.25 4.43
C PRO A 235 -14.28 24.11 4.07
N ASP A 236 -14.32 24.78 2.91
CA ASP A 236 -13.26 25.67 2.44
C ASP A 236 -12.95 26.84 3.40
N SER A 237 -13.86 27.14 4.34
CA SER A 237 -13.66 28.19 5.35
C SER A 237 -12.88 27.72 6.58
N VAL A 238 -12.68 26.43 6.78
CA VAL A 238 -12.02 25.87 7.95
C VAL A 238 -10.58 25.51 7.59
N HIS A 239 -9.63 26.03 8.36
CA HIS A 239 -8.21 25.90 8.12
C HIS A 239 -7.47 25.40 9.38
N LEU A 240 -6.24 24.91 9.19
CA LEU A 240 -5.34 24.54 10.27
C LEU A 240 -4.79 25.80 10.96
N GLU A 241 -5.14 26.03 12.23
CA GLU A 241 -4.67 27.19 13.00
C GLU A 241 -4.46 26.80 14.49
N PRO A 242 -3.22 26.86 15.05
CA PRO A 242 -1.97 27.27 14.39
C PRO A 242 -1.46 26.25 13.37
N ALA A 243 -0.55 26.68 12.50
CA ALA A 243 -0.02 25.89 11.40
C ALA A 243 0.76 24.62 11.81
N ALA A 244 1.07 24.44 13.09
CA ALA A 244 1.78 23.29 13.62
C ALA A 244 0.86 22.43 14.50
N VAL A 245 0.98 21.11 14.34
CA VAL A 245 0.23 20.11 15.10
C VAL A 245 1.20 19.38 16.04
N PRO A 246 1.28 19.77 17.33
CA PRO A 246 2.10 19.06 18.30
C PRO A 246 1.45 17.72 18.67
N VAL A 247 2.30 16.69 18.86
CA VAL A 247 1.88 15.37 19.31
C VAL A 247 2.40 15.11 20.71
N SER A 248 1.54 14.67 21.61
CA SER A 248 1.89 14.30 22.96
C SER A 248 1.24 12.97 23.34
N SER A 249 2.04 12.00 23.76
CA SER A 249 1.55 10.66 24.15
C SER A 249 0.66 9.98 23.10
N GLY A 250 0.99 10.16 21.81
CA GLY A 250 0.23 9.56 20.71
C GLY A 250 -1.08 10.27 20.37
N VAL A 251 -1.34 11.46 20.92
CA VAL A 251 -2.48 12.32 20.61
C VAL A 251 -2.00 13.59 19.91
N ALA A 252 -2.62 13.94 18.79
CA ALA A 252 -2.34 15.15 18.04
C ALA A 252 -3.24 16.30 18.54
N ASN A 253 -2.67 17.47 18.80
CA ASN A 253 -3.44 18.67 19.12
C ASN A 253 -3.66 19.48 17.85
N VAL A 254 -4.87 19.39 17.28
CA VAL A 254 -5.23 20.00 16.00
C VAL A 254 -6.08 21.24 16.23
N GLY A 255 -5.49 22.40 16.00
CA GLY A 255 -6.21 23.68 16.07
C GLY A 255 -6.92 23.96 14.75
N LEU A 256 -8.16 24.42 14.85
CA LEU A 256 -8.97 24.83 13.70
C LEU A 256 -9.21 26.34 13.78
N SER A 257 -9.43 26.96 12.62
CA SER A 257 -9.81 28.37 12.54
C SER A 257 -11.18 28.63 13.19
N SER A 258 -11.49 29.88 13.49
CA SER A 258 -12.69 30.30 14.25
C SER A 258 -14.00 29.84 13.61
N GLU A 259 -14.04 29.66 12.30
CA GLU A 259 -15.19 29.20 11.51
C GLU A 259 -15.67 27.79 11.90
N ALA A 260 -14.79 27.01 12.53
CA ALA A 260 -15.15 25.69 13.03
C ALA A 260 -16.17 25.72 14.18
N LEU A 261 -16.32 26.85 14.87
CA LEU A 261 -17.34 27.03 15.91
C LEU A 261 -18.77 27.09 15.36
N ASP A 262 -18.92 27.44 14.09
CA ASP A 262 -20.22 27.57 13.43
C ASP A 262 -20.67 26.27 12.75
N LEU A 263 -19.85 25.20 12.80
CA LEU A 263 -20.18 23.92 12.20
C LEU A 263 -21.21 23.14 13.02
N ASP A 264 -22.06 22.40 12.35
CA ASP A 264 -22.97 21.48 13.01
C ASP A 264 -22.23 20.22 13.54
N ALA A 265 -22.88 19.51 14.46
CA ALA A 265 -22.30 18.34 15.11
C ALA A 265 -22.00 17.19 14.15
N GLU A 266 -22.74 17.03 13.05
CA GLU A 266 -22.51 15.99 12.07
C GLU A 266 -21.26 16.27 11.24
N THR A 267 -21.07 17.51 10.81
CA THR A 267 -19.87 17.96 10.09
C THR A 267 -18.63 17.80 10.96
N LEU A 268 -18.66 18.25 12.23
CA LEU A 268 -17.56 18.07 13.17
C LEU A 268 -17.24 16.59 13.42
N SER A 269 -18.27 15.73 13.54
CA SER A 269 -18.13 14.29 13.71
C SER A 269 -17.41 13.63 12.52
N ARG A 270 -17.72 14.08 11.29
CA ARG A 270 -17.05 13.61 10.08
C ARG A 270 -15.60 14.11 9.97
N ILE A 271 -15.35 15.39 10.31
CA ILE A 271 -13.97 15.94 10.36
C ILE A 271 -13.13 15.15 11.34
N GLN A 272 -13.67 14.85 12.54
CA GLN A 272 -12.99 14.02 13.53
C GLN A 272 -12.63 12.65 12.96
N ALA A 273 -13.56 11.97 12.29
CA ALA A 273 -13.33 10.66 11.69
C ALA A 273 -12.24 10.70 10.60
N GLN A 274 -12.21 11.74 9.75
CA GLN A 274 -11.17 11.94 8.74
C GLN A 274 -9.79 12.17 9.37
N LEU A 275 -9.71 13.05 10.39
CA LEU A 275 -8.45 13.35 11.07
C LEU A 275 -7.92 12.13 11.82
N ASP A 276 -8.75 11.47 12.63
CA ASP A 276 -8.34 10.28 13.38
C ASP A 276 -7.81 9.19 12.47
N ALA A 277 -8.54 8.87 11.40
CA ALA A 277 -8.12 7.83 10.46
C ALA A 277 -6.87 8.22 9.66
N SER A 278 -6.72 9.50 9.27
CA SER A 278 -5.53 9.98 8.57
C SER A 278 -4.29 9.94 9.48
N LEU A 279 -4.42 10.42 10.70
CA LEU A 279 -3.34 10.46 11.69
C LEU A 279 -2.96 9.05 12.20
N GLN A 280 -3.91 8.10 12.20
CA GLN A 280 -3.63 6.71 12.54
C GLN A 280 -2.57 6.09 11.62
N THR A 281 -2.46 6.53 10.37
CA THR A 281 -1.40 6.08 9.44
C THR A 281 0.00 6.49 9.91
N ALA A 282 0.09 7.53 10.76
CA ALA A 282 1.31 7.98 11.43
C ALA A 282 1.45 7.43 12.87
N ASN A 283 0.68 6.38 13.24
CA ASN A 283 0.62 5.82 14.59
C ASN A 283 0.17 6.82 15.68
N ILE A 284 -0.64 7.80 15.29
CA ILE A 284 -1.28 8.76 16.19
C ILE A 284 -2.71 8.28 16.41
N SER A 285 -3.09 8.06 17.67
CA SER A 285 -4.33 7.35 18.01
C SER A 285 -5.58 8.22 17.97
N HIS A 286 -5.43 9.54 18.13
CA HIS A 286 -6.55 10.48 18.22
C HIS A 286 -6.10 11.92 17.93
N ALA A 287 -7.04 12.76 17.48
CA ALA A 287 -6.89 14.18 17.30
C ALA A 287 -7.77 14.94 18.32
N ASP A 288 -7.15 15.64 19.28
CA ASP A 288 -7.86 16.62 20.10
C ASP A 288 -8.07 17.89 19.27
N LEU A 289 -9.34 18.22 18.98
CA LEU A 289 -9.71 19.41 18.22
C LEU A 289 -9.96 20.59 19.12
N PHE A 290 -9.51 21.77 18.71
CA PHE A 290 -9.76 23.01 19.45
C PHE A 290 -9.80 24.23 18.51
N VAL A 291 -10.47 25.27 18.95
CA VAL A 291 -10.42 26.63 18.37
C VAL A 291 -9.84 27.57 19.41
N GLU A 292 -8.67 28.19 19.15
CA GLU A 292 -7.90 28.95 20.11
C GLU A 292 -7.60 28.14 21.39
N THR A 293 -8.42 28.31 22.43
CA THR A 293 -8.33 27.58 23.73
C THR A 293 -9.60 26.77 24.02
N THR A 294 -10.58 26.78 23.13
CA THR A 294 -11.87 26.11 23.33
C THR A 294 -11.79 24.69 22.73
N PRO A 295 -11.90 23.64 23.56
CA PRO A 295 -11.91 22.28 23.01
C PRO A 295 -13.22 22.03 22.27
N LEU A 296 -13.10 21.29 21.14
CA LEU A 296 -14.20 20.69 20.45
C LEU A 296 -14.14 19.18 20.73
N GLU A 297 -15.24 18.61 21.19
CA GLU A 297 -15.28 17.19 21.59
C GLU A 297 -16.35 16.42 20.77
N PRO A 298 -16.23 16.37 19.41
CA PRO A 298 -17.15 15.59 18.63
C PRO A 298 -16.84 14.09 18.75
N GLU A 299 -17.89 13.25 18.81
CA GLU A 299 -17.68 11.83 18.59
C GLU A 299 -17.44 11.57 17.09
N PRO A 300 -16.41 10.77 16.71
CA PRO A 300 -16.14 10.52 15.30
C PRO A 300 -17.30 9.78 14.62
N ALA A 301 -17.60 10.13 13.37
CA ALA A 301 -18.61 9.47 12.59
C ALA A 301 -18.28 7.98 12.40
N VAL A 302 -19.30 7.13 12.51
CA VAL A 302 -19.14 5.69 12.31
C VAL A 302 -19.00 5.40 10.83
N THR A 303 -17.90 4.78 10.46
CA THR A 303 -17.61 4.35 9.08
C THR A 303 -17.63 2.83 8.95
N ARG A 304 -17.87 2.34 7.74
CA ARG A 304 -17.80 0.91 7.44
C ARG A 304 -16.37 0.49 7.13
N SER A 305 -15.96 -0.63 7.73
CA SER A 305 -14.63 -1.21 7.47
C SER A 305 -14.59 -1.89 6.09
N THR A 306 -13.49 -1.68 5.37
CA THR A 306 -13.13 -2.34 4.11
C THR A 306 -12.45 -3.70 4.32
N SER A 307 -12.20 -4.09 5.57
CA SER A 307 -11.51 -5.34 5.88
C SER A 307 -12.30 -6.57 5.42
N VAL A 308 -11.59 -7.61 4.98
CA VAL A 308 -12.17 -8.89 4.56
C VAL A 308 -11.91 -9.98 5.60
N VAL A 309 -12.61 -11.11 5.46
CA VAL A 309 -12.37 -12.29 6.29
C VAL A 309 -11.01 -12.90 5.95
N ALA A 310 -10.23 -13.23 6.99
CA ALA A 310 -8.87 -13.71 6.82
C ALA A 310 -8.76 -15.12 6.25
N GLN A 311 -9.81 -15.95 6.32
CA GLN A 311 -9.84 -17.29 5.74
C GLN A 311 -9.91 -17.21 4.21
N PRO A 312 -9.23 -18.11 3.47
CA PRO A 312 -9.37 -18.18 2.02
C PRO A 312 -10.81 -18.59 1.64
N LEU A 313 -11.34 -17.92 0.64
CA LEU A 313 -12.63 -18.24 0.03
C LEU A 313 -12.35 -19.06 -1.24
N VAL A 314 -12.81 -20.30 -1.29
CA VAL A 314 -12.43 -21.26 -2.34
C VAL A 314 -13.61 -22.04 -2.87
N LEU A 315 -13.53 -22.41 -4.16
CA LEU A 315 -14.32 -23.48 -4.78
C LEU A 315 -13.41 -24.71 -4.92
N THR A 316 -13.87 -25.83 -4.44
CA THR A 316 -13.24 -27.15 -4.60
C THR A 316 -14.30 -28.17 -5.02
N ASP A 317 -13.91 -29.43 -5.21
CA ASP A 317 -14.88 -30.52 -5.47
C ASP A 317 -15.83 -30.75 -4.27
N ASP A 318 -15.42 -30.36 -3.05
CA ASP A 318 -16.22 -30.49 -1.83
C ASP A 318 -17.23 -29.35 -1.63
N GLY A 319 -17.14 -28.26 -2.41
CA GLY A 319 -18.06 -27.13 -2.33
C GLY A 319 -17.38 -25.75 -2.43
N PHE A 320 -18.17 -24.71 -2.16
CA PHE A 320 -17.72 -23.32 -2.12
C PHE A 320 -17.89 -22.71 -0.74
N GLY A 321 -16.90 -21.98 -0.23
CA GLY A 321 -16.97 -21.29 1.05
C GLY A 321 -15.61 -20.94 1.65
N PHE A 322 -15.62 -20.53 2.91
CA PHE A 322 -14.43 -20.21 3.65
C PHE A 322 -13.73 -21.48 4.14
N LEU A 323 -12.49 -21.66 3.76
CA LEU A 323 -11.69 -22.83 4.15
C LEU A 323 -11.05 -22.61 5.52
N THR A 324 -11.39 -23.47 6.48
CA THR A 324 -10.86 -23.44 7.85
C THR A 324 -10.52 -24.85 8.30
N GLY A 325 -9.24 -25.12 8.61
CA GLY A 325 -8.81 -26.43 9.09
C GLY A 325 -9.07 -27.61 8.13
N GLY A 326 -9.21 -27.34 6.84
CA GLY A 326 -9.54 -28.33 5.81
C GLY A 326 -11.06 -28.50 5.55
N GLU A 327 -11.91 -27.83 6.32
CA GLU A 327 -13.36 -27.83 6.13
C GLU A 327 -13.84 -26.54 5.46
N ILE A 328 -14.87 -26.65 4.61
CA ILE A 328 -15.50 -25.53 3.92
C ILE A 328 -16.72 -25.06 4.71
N ALA A 329 -16.67 -23.81 5.19
CA ALA A 329 -17.82 -23.13 5.77
C ALA A 329 -18.60 -22.44 4.65
N PRO A 330 -19.80 -22.91 4.27
CA PRO A 330 -20.55 -22.36 3.14
C PRO A 330 -21.14 -20.99 3.46
N ILE A 331 -21.35 -20.18 2.40
CA ILE A 331 -22.08 -18.92 2.45
C ILE A 331 -23.56 -19.22 2.12
N PRO A 332 -24.50 -18.95 3.05
CA PRO A 332 -25.92 -19.18 2.81
C PRO A 332 -26.42 -18.48 1.53
N GLY A 333 -27.20 -19.16 0.74
CA GLY A 333 -27.73 -18.66 -0.53
C GLY A 333 -26.75 -18.67 -1.70
N LEU A 334 -25.45 -18.37 -1.47
CA LEU A 334 -24.47 -18.26 -2.55
C LEU A 334 -23.73 -19.56 -2.86
N SER A 335 -23.34 -20.34 -1.85
CA SER A 335 -22.47 -21.50 -2.06
C SER A 335 -23.04 -22.51 -3.01
N GLN A 336 -24.36 -22.79 -2.93
CA GLN A 336 -25.01 -23.70 -3.83
C GLN A 336 -25.01 -23.19 -5.28
N LEU A 337 -25.25 -21.89 -5.50
CA LEU A 337 -25.27 -21.29 -6.83
C LEU A 337 -23.86 -21.35 -7.48
N VAL A 338 -22.79 -21.11 -6.70
CA VAL A 338 -21.41 -21.23 -7.19
C VAL A 338 -21.08 -22.67 -7.57
N VAL A 339 -21.47 -23.66 -6.74
CA VAL A 339 -21.25 -25.09 -7.05
C VAL A 339 -22.03 -25.51 -8.30
N GLU A 340 -23.28 -25.07 -8.47
CA GLU A 340 -24.13 -25.43 -9.61
C GLU A 340 -23.65 -24.80 -10.93
N THR A 341 -23.11 -23.56 -10.88
CA THR A 341 -22.67 -22.82 -12.07
C THR A 341 -21.23 -23.09 -12.49
N GLN A 342 -20.41 -23.68 -11.60
CA GLN A 342 -18.99 -23.98 -11.84
C GLN A 342 -18.25 -22.80 -12.54
N PRO A 343 -18.21 -21.61 -11.94
CA PRO A 343 -17.60 -20.43 -12.57
C PRO A 343 -16.09 -20.53 -12.62
N ALA A 344 -15.47 -19.81 -13.57
CA ALA A 344 -14.03 -19.69 -13.69
C ALA A 344 -13.45 -18.64 -12.72
N ALA A 345 -14.25 -17.65 -12.30
CA ALA A 345 -13.87 -16.62 -11.33
C ALA A 345 -15.10 -16.19 -10.52
N VAL A 346 -14.88 -15.82 -9.25
CA VAL A 346 -15.91 -15.34 -8.31
C VAL A 346 -15.37 -14.23 -7.44
N GLN A 347 -16.11 -13.15 -7.33
CA GLN A 347 -15.89 -12.10 -6.32
C GLN A 347 -17.17 -11.89 -5.53
N VAL A 348 -17.12 -12.05 -4.19
CA VAL A 348 -18.27 -11.96 -3.30
C VAL A 348 -18.42 -10.54 -2.77
N ALA A 349 -19.62 -9.99 -2.83
CA ALA A 349 -20.00 -8.69 -2.29
C ALA A 349 -19.83 -8.63 -0.74
N PRO A 350 -19.73 -7.43 -0.14
CA PRO A 350 -19.45 -7.29 1.29
C PRO A 350 -20.51 -7.98 2.17
N ASP A 351 -21.79 -7.79 1.88
CA ASP A 351 -22.90 -8.35 2.66
C ASP A 351 -23.22 -9.81 2.31
N ARG A 352 -22.51 -10.39 1.32
CA ARG A 352 -22.66 -11.78 0.86
C ARG A 352 -24.05 -12.12 0.32
N ASP A 353 -24.77 -11.11 -0.12
CA ASP A 353 -26.09 -11.21 -0.77
C ASP A 353 -25.96 -11.55 -2.25
N PHE A 354 -24.83 -11.18 -2.88
CA PHE A 354 -24.50 -11.59 -4.25
C PHE A 354 -23.00 -11.80 -4.48
N ALA A 355 -22.69 -12.39 -5.63
CA ALA A 355 -21.34 -12.48 -6.16
C ALA A 355 -21.33 -12.15 -7.66
N ALA A 356 -20.25 -11.51 -8.12
CA ALA A 356 -19.92 -11.40 -9.53
C ALA A 356 -19.14 -12.64 -9.96
N ALA A 357 -19.57 -13.28 -11.04
CA ALA A 357 -18.96 -14.52 -11.51
C ALA A 357 -18.72 -14.51 -13.02
N ARG A 358 -17.59 -15.05 -13.46
CA ARG A 358 -17.37 -15.40 -14.86
C ARG A 358 -17.62 -16.88 -15.03
N LEU A 359 -18.66 -17.23 -15.80
CA LEU A 359 -19.07 -18.60 -16.06
C LEU A 359 -18.07 -19.33 -16.98
N ALA A 360 -18.13 -20.66 -17.01
CA ALA A 360 -17.23 -21.48 -17.84
C ALA A 360 -17.36 -21.19 -19.35
N ASN A 361 -18.52 -20.69 -19.81
CA ASN A 361 -18.74 -20.26 -21.21
C ASN A 361 -18.23 -18.83 -21.50
N GLY A 362 -17.62 -18.15 -20.51
CA GLY A 362 -17.09 -16.80 -20.63
C GLY A 362 -18.08 -15.67 -20.35
N ALA A 363 -19.36 -15.96 -20.12
CA ALA A 363 -20.36 -14.95 -19.77
C ALA A 363 -20.15 -14.46 -18.32
N VAL A 364 -20.53 -13.22 -18.05
CA VAL A 364 -20.59 -12.66 -16.70
C VAL A 364 -22.01 -12.78 -16.15
N ALA A 365 -22.10 -13.21 -14.90
CA ALA A 365 -23.36 -13.35 -14.17
C ALA A 365 -23.26 -12.73 -12.77
N ARG A 366 -24.40 -12.24 -12.30
CA ARG A 366 -24.68 -11.99 -10.89
C ARG A 366 -25.26 -13.28 -10.30
N LEU A 367 -24.60 -13.83 -9.29
CA LEU A 367 -25.15 -14.91 -8.46
C LEU A 367 -25.77 -14.24 -7.24
N ASP A 368 -27.09 -14.21 -7.16
CA ASP A 368 -27.85 -13.50 -6.12
C ASP A 368 -28.48 -14.51 -5.17
N ALA A 369 -28.26 -14.33 -3.87
CA ALA A 369 -28.70 -15.30 -2.85
C ALA A 369 -30.23 -15.51 -2.85
N ASP A 370 -31.00 -14.48 -3.22
CA ASP A 370 -32.46 -14.51 -3.22
C ASP A 370 -33.05 -14.74 -4.62
N GLN A 371 -32.41 -14.21 -5.67
CA GLN A 371 -32.94 -14.24 -7.04
C GLN A 371 -32.33 -15.35 -7.92
N GLY A 372 -31.24 -15.97 -7.47
CA GLY A 372 -30.56 -17.02 -8.23
C GLY A 372 -29.52 -16.45 -9.24
N VAL A 373 -29.41 -17.09 -10.40
CA VAL A 373 -28.42 -16.77 -11.42
C VAL A 373 -28.97 -15.79 -12.44
N LEU A 374 -28.38 -14.61 -12.56
CA LEU A 374 -28.72 -13.60 -13.55
C LEU A 374 -27.51 -13.36 -14.47
N VAL A 375 -27.57 -13.84 -15.72
CA VAL A 375 -26.54 -13.57 -16.73
C VAL A 375 -26.69 -12.12 -17.19
N THR A 376 -25.65 -11.32 -16.99
CA THR A 376 -25.68 -9.86 -17.22
C THR A 376 -24.87 -9.44 -18.44
N ASP A 377 -23.89 -10.26 -18.87
CA ASP A 377 -23.06 -9.96 -20.03
C ASP A 377 -22.65 -11.23 -20.77
N THR A 378 -22.92 -11.27 -22.08
CA THR A 378 -22.59 -12.42 -22.94
C THR A 378 -21.62 -12.05 -24.07
N ARG A 379 -21.02 -10.85 -24.00
CA ARG A 379 -19.99 -10.44 -24.98
C ARG A 379 -18.79 -11.39 -24.92
N SER A 380 -18.10 -11.55 -26.03
CA SER A 380 -16.92 -12.42 -26.08
C SER A 380 -15.70 -11.77 -25.44
N GLY A 381 -14.82 -12.59 -24.84
CA GLY A 381 -13.53 -12.14 -24.28
C GLY A 381 -13.66 -11.28 -23.04
N LEU A 382 -14.70 -11.48 -22.23
CA LEU A 382 -14.86 -10.79 -20.95
C LEU A 382 -13.74 -11.22 -19.99
N VAL A 383 -13.13 -10.24 -19.31
CA VAL A 383 -12.22 -10.47 -18.19
C VAL A 383 -13.01 -10.85 -16.93
N ASP A 384 -12.32 -11.21 -15.85
CA ASP A 384 -12.97 -11.49 -14.56
C ASP A 384 -13.75 -10.25 -14.09
N PRO A 385 -15.04 -10.42 -13.72
CA PRO A 385 -15.87 -9.31 -13.29
C PRO A 385 -15.50 -8.86 -11.87
N SER A 386 -15.89 -7.63 -11.53
CA SER A 386 -15.77 -7.12 -10.18
C SER A 386 -17.14 -6.83 -9.57
N ALA A 387 -17.32 -7.20 -8.31
CA ALA A 387 -18.46 -6.79 -7.50
C ALA A 387 -18.16 -5.42 -6.87
N ASP A 388 -19.19 -4.64 -6.73
CA ASP A 388 -19.15 -3.29 -6.19
C ASP A 388 -19.89 -3.28 -4.84
N PRO A 389 -19.40 -2.61 -3.79
CA PRO A 389 -20.09 -2.58 -2.49
C PRO A 389 -21.46 -1.87 -2.52
N LEU A 390 -21.75 -1.13 -3.59
CA LEU A 390 -23.07 -0.51 -3.81
C LEU A 390 -24.01 -1.35 -4.68
N GLY A 391 -23.68 -2.63 -4.92
CA GLY A 391 -24.59 -3.60 -5.51
C GLY A 391 -24.49 -3.81 -7.02
N TYR A 392 -23.43 -3.33 -7.67
CA TYR A 392 -23.22 -3.49 -9.11
C TYR A 392 -22.23 -4.60 -9.45
N VAL A 393 -22.43 -5.27 -10.57
CA VAL A 393 -21.46 -6.16 -11.23
C VAL A 393 -20.86 -5.43 -12.41
N TRP A 394 -19.54 -5.31 -12.44
CA TRP A 394 -18.75 -4.66 -13.48
C TRP A 394 -18.24 -5.68 -14.48
N SER A 395 -18.38 -5.40 -15.78
CA SER A 395 -17.90 -6.27 -16.86
C SER A 395 -17.31 -5.47 -18.01
N VAL A 396 -16.28 -6.04 -18.67
CA VAL A 396 -15.62 -5.44 -19.82
C VAL A 396 -14.98 -6.52 -20.70
N PRO A 397 -15.05 -6.42 -22.05
CA PRO A 397 -14.27 -7.27 -22.93
C PRO A 397 -12.81 -6.84 -22.97
N SER A 398 -11.87 -7.77 -22.93
CA SER A 398 -10.44 -7.51 -22.99
C SER A 398 -10.03 -6.66 -24.22
N ALA A 399 -10.59 -6.94 -25.38
CA ALA A 399 -10.27 -6.25 -26.64
C ALA A 399 -11.03 -4.91 -26.82
N ALA A 400 -11.88 -4.54 -25.87
CA ALA A 400 -12.64 -3.28 -25.92
C ALA A 400 -12.65 -2.60 -24.53
N PRO A 401 -11.50 -2.10 -24.04
CA PRO A 401 -11.35 -1.53 -22.70
C PRO A 401 -12.36 -0.42 -22.37
N SER A 402 -12.72 0.40 -23.33
CA SER A 402 -13.69 1.50 -23.15
C SER A 402 -15.16 1.04 -23.06
N ALA A 403 -15.44 -0.24 -23.30
CA ALA A 403 -16.80 -0.78 -23.29
C ALA A 403 -17.18 -1.38 -21.91
N VAL A 404 -16.77 -0.70 -20.83
CA VAL A 404 -17.15 -1.08 -19.46
C VAL A 404 -18.65 -0.93 -19.27
N GLN A 405 -19.26 -1.91 -18.61
CA GLN A 405 -20.67 -1.92 -18.25
C GLN A 405 -20.84 -2.32 -16.79
N VAL A 406 -21.93 -1.84 -16.19
CA VAL A 406 -22.39 -2.26 -14.86
C VAL A 406 -23.80 -2.79 -14.94
N SER A 407 -24.14 -3.77 -14.10
CA SER A 407 -25.49 -4.29 -13.93
C SER A 407 -25.85 -4.37 -12.45
N GLY A 408 -27.03 -3.88 -12.10
CA GLY A 408 -27.59 -3.96 -10.75
C GLY A 408 -28.43 -5.23 -10.53
N ALA A 409 -29.08 -5.29 -9.38
CA ALA A 409 -30.02 -6.37 -9.03
C ALA A 409 -31.27 -6.41 -9.93
N ASP A 410 -31.62 -5.29 -10.59
CA ASP A 410 -32.66 -5.17 -11.59
C ASP A 410 -32.33 -5.83 -12.95
N GLY A 411 -31.08 -6.30 -13.11
CA GLY A 411 -30.55 -6.85 -14.35
C GLY A 411 -30.36 -5.83 -15.47
N ALA A 412 -30.63 -4.55 -15.22
CA ALA A 412 -30.42 -3.52 -16.23
C ALA A 412 -28.94 -3.25 -16.42
N VAL A 413 -28.46 -3.36 -17.65
CA VAL A 413 -27.09 -3.10 -18.04
C VAL A 413 -26.94 -1.62 -18.44
N ARG A 414 -25.93 -0.97 -17.89
CA ARG A 414 -25.65 0.45 -18.11
C ARG A 414 -24.18 0.66 -18.48
N PRO A 415 -23.86 1.44 -19.53
CA PRO A 415 -22.48 1.73 -19.89
C PRO A 415 -21.85 2.70 -18.87
N VAL A 416 -20.55 2.55 -18.66
CA VAL A 416 -19.72 3.51 -17.90
C VAL A 416 -18.91 4.31 -18.90
N ALA A 417 -19.12 5.63 -18.95
CA ALA A 417 -18.43 6.51 -19.88
C ALA A 417 -16.95 6.72 -19.49
N ASP A 418 -16.17 7.20 -20.42
CA ASP A 418 -14.76 7.62 -20.28
C ASP A 418 -13.81 6.51 -19.73
N ALA A 419 -14.25 5.25 -19.78
CA ALA A 419 -13.48 4.14 -19.27
C ALA A 419 -12.24 3.88 -20.10
N TRP A 420 -11.09 3.80 -19.44
CA TRP A 420 -9.79 3.36 -19.94
C TRP A 420 -9.38 3.92 -21.29
N THR A 421 -9.60 5.23 -21.47
CA THR A 421 -9.25 5.96 -22.69
C THR A 421 -7.76 5.80 -23.01
N GLY A 422 -7.43 5.35 -24.22
CA GLY A 422 -6.05 5.10 -24.65
C GLY A 422 -5.55 3.67 -24.45
N ALA A 423 -6.23 2.83 -23.66
CA ALA A 423 -5.91 1.41 -23.57
C ALA A 423 -6.32 0.68 -24.85
N THR A 424 -5.46 -0.23 -25.31
CA THR A 424 -5.70 -1.11 -26.48
C THR A 424 -6.22 -2.47 -26.07
N GLN A 425 -5.85 -2.93 -24.87
CA GLN A 425 -6.29 -4.19 -24.29
C GLN A 425 -6.39 -4.03 -22.77
N LEU A 426 -7.36 -4.71 -22.16
CA LEU A 426 -7.50 -4.81 -20.72
C LEU A 426 -7.38 -6.28 -20.30
N HIS A 427 -6.47 -6.56 -19.37
CA HIS A 427 -6.17 -7.93 -18.94
C HIS A 427 -6.91 -8.31 -17.65
N ALA A 428 -7.02 -7.37 -16.71
CA ALA A 428 -7.72 -7.55 -15.45
C ALA A 428 -8.20 -6.20 -14.90
N MET A 429 -9.29 -6.20 -14.11
CA MET A 429 -9.74 -5.02 -13.38
C MET A 429 -10.33 -5.42 -12.02
N SER A 430 -10.30 -4.50 -11.06
CA SER A 430 -10.94 -4.70 -9.76
C SER A 430 -11.38 -3.37 -9.14
N VAL A 431 -12.63 -3.29 -8.72
CA VAL A 431 -13.16 -2.18 -7.92
C VAL A 431 -12.59 -2.26 -6.51
N SER A 432 -12.25 -1.12 -5.92
CA SER A 432 -11.81 -1.03 -4.51
C SER A 432 -12.96 -1.38 -3.55
N ARG A 433 -12.61 -1.77 -2.34
CA ARG A 433 -13.59 -2.21 -1.33
C ARG A 433 -14.46 -1.09 -0.78
N ASP A 434 -14.03 0.15 -0.94
CA ASP A 434 -14.80 1.37 -0.66
C ASP A 434 -15.75 1.75 -1.83
N GLY A 435 -15.55 1.16 -3.02
CA GLY A 435 -16.37 1.42 -4.20
C GLY A 435 -16.12 2.75 -4.90
N THR A 436 -15.05 3.49 -4.56
CA THR A 436 -14.75 4.80 -5.15
C THR A 436 -13.69 4.75 -6.23
N ARG A 437 -12.90 3.66 -6.27
CA ARG A 437 -11.74 3.52 -7.16
C ARG A 437 -11.83 2.20 -7.91
N ILE A 438 -11.23 2.17 -9.08
CA ILE A 438 -11.07 0.94 -9.87
C ILE A 438 -9.64 0.89 -10.40
N ALA A 439 -9.00 -0.27 -10.28
CA ALA A 439 -7.69 -0.54 -10.84
C ALA A 439 -7.80 -1.47 -12.05
N ALA A 440 -6.95 -1.28 -13.05
CA ALA A 440 -6.87 -2.11 -14.24
C ALA A 440 -5.42 -2.37 -14.66
N ALA A 441 -5.16 -3.58 -15.11
CA ALA A 441 -3.95 -3.91 -15.85
C ALA A 441 -4.26 -3.88 -17.35
N VAL A 442 -3.54 -3.01 -18.08
CA VAL A 442 -3.84 -2.67 -19.47
C VAL A 442 -2.59 -2.75 -20.35
N SER A 443 -2.81 -2.89 -21.67
CA SER A 443 -1.81 -2.55 -22.67
C SER A 443 -2.16 -1.20 -23.29
N ALA A 444 -1.20 -0.28 -23.31
CA ALA A 444 -1.35 1.07 -23.87
C ALA A 444 -0.03 1.53 -24.48
N GLY A 445 -0.05 2.16 -25.66
CA GLY A 445 1.16 2.68 -26.30
C GLY A 445 2.26 1.65 -26.59
N GLY A 446 1.95 0.36 -26.56
CA GLY A 446 2.93 -0.74 -26.70
C GLY A 446 3.58 -1.19 -25.39
N SER A 447 3.15 -0.65 -24.26
CA SER A 447 3.59 -0.98 -22.91
C SER A 447 2.48 -1.69 -22.13
N ASN A 448 2.85 -2.49 -21.11
CA ASN A 448 1.91 -3.03 -20.15
C ASN A 448 1.96 -2.18 -18.88
N GLU A 449 0.81 -1.77 -18.39
CA GLU A 449 0.70 -0.77 -17.33
C GLU A 449 -0.39 -1.16 -16.32
N VAL A 450 -0.30 -0.58 -15.13
CA VAL A 450 -1.37 -0.60 -14.13
C VAL A 450 -1.91 0.82 -13.99
N TRP A 451 -3.21 0.96 -14.22
CA TRP A 451 -3.93 2.23 -14.10
C TRP A 451 -4.93 2.17 -12.96
N VAL A 452 -5.20 3.32 -12.36
CA VAL A 452 -6.26 3.53 -11.38
C VAL A 452 -7.10 4.73 -11.83
N ALA A 453 -8.41 4.67 -11.57
CA ALA A 453 -9.31 5.79 -11.82
C ALA A 453 -10.35 5.90 -10.71
N GLY A 454 -10.84 7.11 -10.47
CA GLY A 454 -11.99 7.34 -9.60
C GLY A 454 -13.29 6.91 -10.30
N ILE A 455 -14.22 6.35 -9.55
CA ILE A 455 -15.57 5.99 -10.02
C ILE A 455 -16.51 7.16 -9.73
N VAL A 456 -16.93 7.86 -10.76
CA VAL A 456 -17.90 8.95 -10.64
C VAL A 456 -19.32 8.39 -10.68
N ARG A 457 -20.10 8.72 -9.66
CA ARG A 457 -21.47 8.23 -9.48
C ARG A 457 -22.49 9.36 -9.52
N ASP A 458 -23.71 9.03 -9.92
CA ASP A 458 -24.82 9.97 -9.78
C ASP A 458 -25.38 9.99 -8.34
N ALA A 459 -26.37 10.84 -8.11
CA ALA A 459 -26.99 11.02 -6.79
C ALA A 459 -27.70 9.74 -6.27
N GLN A 460 -27.93 8.75 -7.13
CA GLN A 460 -28.50 7.44 -6.78
C GLN A 460 -27.43 6.37 -6.55
N GLY A 461 -26.14 6.73 -6.64
CA GLY A 461 -25.01 5.83 -6.47
C GLY A 461 -24.68 5.00 -7.71
N LEU A 462 -25.33 5.24 -8.86
CA LEU A 462 -25.03 4.56 -10.11
C LEU A 462 -23.69 5.03 -10.68
N PRO A 463 -22.77 4.12 -11.02
CA PRO A 463 -21.55 4.47 -11.75
C PRO A 463 -21.90 5.01 -13.14
N VAL A 464 -21.52 6.26 -13.45
CA VAL A 464 -21.84 6.91 -14.73
C VAL A 464 -20.63 7.06 -15.62
N ARG A 465 -19.44 7.27 -15.04
CA ARG A 465 -18.17 7.37 -15.78
C ARG A 465 -16.98 7.10 -14.87
N LEU A 466 -15.82 6.85 -15.46
CA LEU A 466 -14.55 6.93 -14.77
C LEU A 466 -13.99 8.35 -14.84
N GLY A 467 -13.29 8.77 -13.79
CA GLY A 467 -12.44 9.97 -13.83
C GLY A 467 -11.22 9.77 -14.72
N GLU A 468 -10.38 10.78 -14.81
CA GLU A 468 -9.08 10.64 -15.45
C GLU A 468 -8.27 9.55 -14.77
N HIS A 469 -7.69 8.64 -15.57
CA HIS A 469 -6.88 7.57 -15.00
C HIS A 469 -5.46 8.04 -14.70
N GLU A 470 -4.90 7.52 -13.61
CA GLU A 470 -3.49 7.68 -13.25
C GLU A 470 -2.74 6.38 -13.51
N ARG A 471 -1.58 6.46 -14.18
CA ARG A 471 -0.66 5.33 -14.33
C ARG A 471 0.12 5.15 -13.04
N ILE A 472 -0.06 4.02 -12.37
CA ILE A 472 0.59 3.71 -11.09
C ILE A 472 1.76 2.73 -11.22
N ALA A 473 1.87 2.01 -12.34
CA ALA A 473 3.03 1.15 -12.62
C ALA A 473 3.19 0.86 -14.12
N SER A 474 4.43 0.55 -14.53
CA SER A 474 4.76 -0.12 -15.79
C SER A 474 5.22 -1.54 -15.51
N LEU A 475 4.71 -2.51 -16.28
CA LEU A 475 4.98 -3.93 -16.11
C LEU A 475 5.88 -4.45 -17.22
N PRO A 476 6.80 -5.41 -16.93
CA PRO A 476 7.69 -5.97 -17.95
C PRO A 476 6.98 -6.91 -18.94
N GLY A 477 5.76 -7.35 -18.64
CA GLY A 477 4.99 -8.27 -19.46
C GLY A 477 3.50 -8.23 -19.17
N GLU A 478 2.73 -9.03 -19.91
CA GLU A 478 1.28 -9.10 -19.75
C GLU A 478 0.88 -9.65 -18.38
N SER A 479 -0.20 -9.11 -17.83
CA SER A 479 -0.76 -9.52 -16.55
C SER A 479 -1.82 -10.61 -16.73
N SER A 480 -1.90 -11.50 -15.72
CA SER A 480 -2.89 -12.59 -15.67
C SER A 480 -3.98 -12.36 -14.62
N SER A 481 -3.69 -11.55 -13.59
CA SER A 481 -4.62 -11.33 -12.47
C SER A 481 -4.29 -10.05 -11.72
N LEU A 482 -5.31 -9.41 -11.17
CA LEU A 482 -5.21 -8.19 -10.35
C LEU A 482 -6.17 -8.27 -9.17
N SER A 483 -5.73 -7.83 -7.98
CA SER A 483 -6.57 -7.73 -6.77
C SER A 483 -6.08 -6.63 -5.85
N TRP A 484 -7.00 -5.95 -5.17
CA TRP A 484 -6.65 -5.08 -4.05
C TRP A 484 -6.14 -5.93 -2.88
N LEU A 485 -4.91 -5.67 -2.42
CA LEU A 485 -4.28 -6.37 -1.30
C LEU A 485 -4.75 -5.80 0.04
N ASP A 486 -4.89 -4.50 0.09
CA ASP A 486 -5.50 -3.71 1.16
C ASP A 486 -6.19 -2.46 0.56
N ASP A 487 -6.34 -1.39 1.33
CA ASP A 487 -7.06 -0.20 0.88
C ASP A 487 -6.22 0.71 -0.03
N SER A 488 -4.90 0.58 -0.06
CA SER A 488 -3.99 1.43 -0.85
C SER A 488 -3.10 0.65 -1.83
N THR A 489 -3.05 -0.69 -1.75
CA THR A 489 -2.12 -1.50 -2.53
C THR A 489 -2.84 -2.44 -3.47
N VAL A 490 -2.44 -2.43 -4.74
CA VAL A 490 -2.88 -3.36 -5.78
C VAL A 490 -1.82 -4.41 -6.04
N GLY A 491 -2.18 -5.69 -5.99
CA GLY A 491 -1.34 -6.81 -6.40
C GLY A 491 -1.64 -7.24 -7.82
N VAL A 492 -0.61 -7.36 -8.66
CA VAL A 492 -0.73 -7.79 -10.06
C VAL A 492 0.19 -8.96 -10.32
N LEU A 493 -0.33 -10.06 -10.84
CA LEU A 493 0.49 -11.14 -11.40
C LEU A 493 0.77 -10.85 -12.86
N ALA A 494 2.04 -10.80 -13.23
CA ALA A 494 2.46 -10.58 -14.60
C ALA A 494 3.72 -11.37 -14.94
N SER A 495 4.00 -11.51 -16.24
CA SER A 495 5.25 -12.08 -16.70
C SER A 495 6.41 -11.18 -16.26
N GLY A 496 7.37 -11.75 -15.53
CA GLY A 496 8.59 -11.07 -15.12
C GLY A 496 9.63 -10.96 -16.24
N SER A 497 10.58 -10.04 -16.08
CA SER A 497 11.68 -9.84 -17.05
C SER A 497 12.57 -11.08 -17.26
N GLY A 498 12.55 -12.04 -16.34
CA GLY A 498 13.26 -13.33 -16.42
C GLY A 498 12.47 -14.47 -17.08
N GLY A 499 11.25 -14.22 -17.59
CA GLY A 499 10.37 -15.24 -18.20
C GLY A 499 9.57 -16.09 -17.21
N GLY A 500 9.67 -15.79 -15.89
CA GLY A 500 8.82 -16.34 -14.84
C GLY A 500 7.61 -15.47 -14.56
N VAL A 501 6.78 -15.87 -13.58
CA VAL A 501 5.68 -15.05 -13.06
C VAL A 501 6.18 -14.30 -11.83
N SER A 502 5.85 -13.02 -11.74
CA SER A 502 6.13 -12.19 -10.57
C SER A 502 4.85 -11.53 -10.05
N LEU A 503 4.80 -11.32 -8.75
CA LEU A 503 3.82 -10.47 -8.10
C LEU A 503 4.39 -9.07 -7.98
N PHE A 504 3.71 -8.12 -8.59
CA PHE A 504 3.96 -6.68 -8.48
C PHE A 504 2.97 -6.12 -7.47
N GLU A 505 3.49 -5.51 -6.40
CA GLU A 505 2.70 -4.85 -5.37
C GLU A 505 2.87 -3.35 -5.56
N VAL A 506 1.82 -2.70 -5.96
CA VAL A 506 1.81 -1.30 -6.39
C VAL A 506 0.99 -0.50 -5.38
N VAL A 507 1.63 0.41 -4.67
CA VAL A 507 0.92 1.39 -3.83
C VAL A 507 0.29 2.44 -4.75
N VAL A 508 -1.00 2.66 -4.62
CA VAL A 508 -1.71 3.72 -5.37
C VAL A 508 -1.26 5.08 -4.85
N GLY A 509 -0.59 5.86 -5.69
CA GLY A 509 0.10 7.07 -5.27
C GLY A 509 1.45 6.81 -4.59
N GLY A 510 2.16 5.73 -4.95
CA GLY A 510 3.42 5.38 -4.32
C GLY A 510 4.32 4.45 -5.12
N THR A 511 5.15 3.72 -4.39
CA THR A 511 6.18 2.85 -4.95
C THR A 511 5.66 1.47 -5.33
N MET A 512 6.44 0.75 -6.12
CA MET A 512 6.18 -0.64 -6.51
C MET A 512 7.28 -1.55 -5.96
N THR A 513 6.87 -2.70 -5.43
CA THR A 513 7.78 -3.81 -5.09
C THR A 513 7.46 -5.04 -5.92
N THR A 514 8.47 -5.89 -6.14
CA THR A 514 8.35 -7.09 -6.96
C THR A 514 8.85 -8.30 -6.19
N THR A 515 8.11 -9.41 -6.27
CA THR A 515 8.49 -10.70 -5.67
C THR A 515 8.23 -11.81 -6.68
N ASP A 516 9.19 -12.70 -6.86
CA ASP A 516 8.99 -13.86 -7.73
C ASP A 516 7.85 -14.73 -7.18
N ALA A 517 6.92 -15.11 -8.05
CA ALA A 517 5.79 -15.97 -7.72
C ALA A 517 6.06 -17.43 -8.15
N PRO A 518 5.29 -18.42 -7.65
CA PRO A 518 5.28 -19.75 -8.25
C PRO A 518 5.02 -19.68 -9.75
N THR A 519 5.76 -20.46 -10.54
CA THR A 519 5.83 -20.33 -12.03
C THR A 519 4.48 -20.49 -12.74
N THR A 520 3.52 -21.18 -12.12
CA THR A 520 2.17 -21.40 -12.65
C THR A 520 1.11 -20.59 -11.90
N ALA A 521 1.51 -19.56 -11.14
CA ALA A 521 0.58 -18.68 -10.46
C ALA A 521 -0.26 -17.90 -11.48
N SER A 522 -1.59 -17.99 -11.35
CA SER A 522 -2.55 -17.40 -12.27
C SER A 522 -3.61 -16.53 -11.61
N THR A 523 -3.77 -16.63 -10.28
CA THR A 523 -4.74 -15.82 -9.54
C THR A 523 -4.09 -15.23 -8.30
N VAL A 524 -4.30 -13.94 -8.07
CA VAL A 524 -3.93 -13.23 -6.83
C VAL A 524 -5.19 -12.86 -6.05
N SER A 525 -5.15 -13.04 -4.73
CA SER A 525 -6.23 -12.63 -3.82
C SER A 525 -5.64 -11.88 -2.62
N GLY A 526 -6.06 -10.62 -2.47
CA GLY A 526 -5.72 -9.80 -1.32
C GLY A 526 -6.54 -10.16 -0.09
N VAL A 527 -5.98 -9.85 1.08
CA VAL A 527 -6.66 -10.01 2.37
C VAL A 527 -6.81 -8.64 3.04
N ASN A 528 -5.92 -8.25 3.96
CA ASN A 528 -5.98 -6.95 4.61
C ASN A 528 -4.57 -6.32 4.71
N SER A 529 -3.61 -6.92 4.06
CA SER A 529 -2.25 -6.37 3.92
C SER A 529 -1.51 -7.12 2.81
N PRO A 530 -0.50 -6.53 2.19
CA PRO A 530 0.36 -7.21 1.21
C PRO A 530 1.04 -8.48 1.77
N ALA A 531 1.35 -8.49 3.07
CA ALA A 531 1.95 -9.66 3.72
C ALA A 531 1.02 -10.89 3.81
N ALA A 532 -0.29 -10.69 3.67
CA ALA A 532 -1.30 -11.75 3.77
C ALA A 532 -1.83 -12.21 2.41
N VAL A 533 -1.17 -11.82 1.30
CA VAL A 533 -1.56 -12.17 -0.06
C VAL A 533 -1.55 -13.69 -0.30
N ARG A 534 -2.48 -14.15 -1.13
CA ARG A 534 -2.59 -15.53 -1.60
C ARG A 534 -2.47 -15.61 -3.10
N LEU A 535 -1.81 -16.68 -3.55
CA LEU A 535 -1.70 -17.02 -4.97
C LEU A 535 -2.30 -18.40 -5.21
N ARG A 536 -3.03 -18.56 -6.31
CA ARG A 536 -3.46 -19.87 -6.82
C ARG A 536 -2.71 -20.14 -8.13
N THR A 537 -2.27 -21.37 -8.30
CA THR A 537 -1.62 -21.88 -9.51
C THR A 537 -2.62 -22.62 -10.41
N ASP A 538 -2.30 -22.79 -11.68
CA ASP A 538 -3.17 -23.46 -12.66
C ASP A 538 -3.52 -24.90 -12.28
N ASP A 539 -2.62 -25.59 -11.57
CA ASP A 539 -2.81 -26.95 -11.05
C ASP A 539 -3.58 -26.98 -9.71
N GLY A 540 -4.13 -25.84 -9.26
CA GLY A 540 -5.01 -25.75 -8.09
C GLY A 540 -4.32 -25.76 -6.74
N LEU A 541 -3.02 -25.43 -6.69
CA LEU A 541 -2.31 -25.21 -5.44
C LEU A 541 -2.50 -23.78 -4.95
N VAL A 542 -2.68 -23.59 -3.64
CA VAL A 542 -2.75 -22.26 -3.02
C VAL A 542 -1.54 -22.02 -2.16
N TYR A 543 -0.93 -20.88 -2.35
CA TYR A 543 0.25 -20.40 -1.64
C TYR A 543 -0.07 -19.16 -0.82
N VAL A 544 0.58 -19.03 0.32
CA VAL A 544 0.61 -17.82 1.15
C VAL A 544 2.04 -17.32 1.30
N ARG A 545 2.19 -16.02 1.48
CA ARG A 545 3.49 -15.40 1.68
C ARG A 545 4.09 -15.80 3.04
N ARG A 546 5.40 -16.04 3.07
CA ARG A 546 6.22 -16.27 4.27
C ARG A 546 7.54 -15.51 4.15
N GLY A 547 7.53 -14.24 4.58
CA GLY A 547 8.64 -13.34 4.31
C GLY A 547 8.82 -13.11 2.82
N SER A 548 9.99 -13.45 2.27
CA SER A 548 10.30 -13.38 0.83
C SER A 548 10.01 -14.66 0.04
N SER A 549 9.39 -15.69 0.68
CA SER A 549 9.10 -16.98 0.04
C SER A 549 7.61 -17.32 0.08
N TRP A 550 7.22 -18.38 -0.64
CA TRP A 550 5.85 -18.86 -0.72
C TRP A 550 5.73 -20.23 -0.06
N ALA A 551 4.71 -20.41 0.77
CA ALA A 551 4.38 -21.68 1.39
C ALA A 551 3.05 -22.20 0.84
N GLN A 552 3.05 -23.42 0.32
CA GLN A 552 1.81 -24.10 -0.09
C GLN A 552 0.96 -24.40 1.15
N THR A 553 -0.33 -24.08 1.09
CA THR A 553 -1.27 -24.30 2.19
C THR A 553 -2.41 -25.27 1.84
N THR A 554 -2.81 -25.32 0.56
CA THR A 554 -3.98 -26.06 0.11
C THR A 554 -3.76 -26.54 -1.33
N GLN A 555 -4.47 -27.59 -1.71
CA GLN A 555 -4.51 -28.14 -3.08
C GLN A 555 -5.94 -28.48 -3.48
N GLY A 556 -6.17 -28.73 -4.77
CA GLY A 556 -7.49 -29.06 -5.29
C GLY A 556 -8.43 -27.87 -5.36
N VAL A 557 -7.89 -26.63 -5.36
CA VAL A 557 -8.70 -25.41 -5.45
C VAL A 557 -8.97 -25.08 -6.92
N LEU A 558 -10.24 -25.16 -7.31
CA LEU A 558 -10.72 -24.82 -8.64
C LEU A 558 -10.74 -23.31 -8.85
N VAL A 559 -11.24 -22.57 -7.84
CA VAL A 559 -11.28 -21.09 -7.84
C VAL A 559 -10.83 -20.57 -6.49
N LEU A 560 -9.88 -19.62 -6.48
CA LEU A 560 -9.58 -18.78 -5.35
C LEU A 560 -10.37 -17.48 -5.53
N ALA A 561 -11.45 -17.36 -4.77
CA ALA A 561 -12.35 -16.22 -4.86
C ALA A 561 -11.85 -15.02 -4.06
N THR A 562 -12.24 -13.81 -4.46
CA THR A 562 -11.99 -12.57 -3.75
C THR A 562 -13.24 -12.07 -3.02
N GLN A 563 -13.06 -11.16 -2.06
CA GLN A 563 -14.11 -10.59 -1.24
C GLN A 563 -14.00 -9.06 -1.28
N GLN A 564 -15.17 -8.39 -1.22
CA GLN A 564 -15.25 -6.93 -1.20
C GLN A 564 -15.47 -6.33 0.20
N GLY A 565 -15.51 -7.15 1.24
CA GLY A 565 -15.69 -6.69 2.62
C GLY A 565 -16.24 -7.78 3.53
N ARG A 566 -16.76 -7.33 4.67
CA ARG A 566 -17.49 -8.17 5.64
C ARG A 566 -18.95 -7.72 5.73
N PRO A 567 -19.88 -8.62 6.05
CA PRO A 567 -21.25 -8.25 6.38
C PRO A 567 -21.32 -7.25 7.54
N ARG A 568 -22.38 -6.43 7.54
CA ARG A 568 -22.69 -5.49 8.62
C ARG A 568 -23.01 -6.20 9.93
#